data_68279578b361194164151eef42bf2b8d
#
_entry.id   68279578b361194164151eef42bf2b8d
#
_cell.length_a   1.000
_cell.length_b   1.000
_cell.length_c   1.000
_cell.angle_alpha   90.00
_cell.angle_beta   90.00
_cell.angle_gamma   90.00
#
_symmetry.space_group_name_H-M   'P 1'
#
loop_
_entity.id
_entity.type
_entity.pdbx_description
1 polymer ?
#
loop_
_entity_poly.entity_id
_entity_poly.type
_entity_poly.pdbx_seq_one_letter_code
_entity_poly.pdbx_strand_id
1 'polypeptide(L)'
;MSINICICGGGGLGHVIAGVAAHKGFNVSVLTRHPEQWNPSLLIENCRGNTFSGSLACVTANPAEVIPHSDIVLLCLPGFAIEEELLHIQPFLQEKTCLG
;
A
#
# COMPACT_ATOMS: atom_id res chain seq x y z
N MET A 1 -1.80 -7.73 -17.83
CA MET A 1 -0.63 -7.72 -16.94
C MET A 1 -0.93 -6.81 -15.74
N SER A 2 -0.81 -7.33 -14.54
CA SER A 2 -1.13 -6.56 -13.34
C SER A 2 0.08 -5.81 -12.82
N ILE A 3 -0.15 -4.55 -12.42
CA ILE A 3 0.89 -3.74 -11.78
C ILE A 3 0.82 -3.98 -10.28
N ASN A 4 1.95 -4.22 -9.66
CA ASN A 4 2.07 -4.44 -8.23
C ASN A 4 2.36 -3.12 -7.54
N ILE A 5 1.45 -2.70 -6.66
CA ILE A 5 1.56 -1.45 -5.90
C ILE A 5 1.70 -1.79 -4.43
N CYS A 6 2.69 -1.21 -3.76
CA CYS A 6 2.83 -1.33 -2.32
C CYS A 6 2.52 0.01 -1.66
N ILE A 7 1.63 0.01 -0.69
CA ILE A 7 1.29 1.18 0.10
C ILE A 7 2.01 1.07 1.44
N CYS A 8 2.85 2.04 1.76
CA CYS A 8 3.54 2.09 3.04
C CYS A 8 2.81 3.06 3.96
N GLY A 9 2.31 2.57 5.07
CA GLY A 9 1.60 3.37 6.06
C GLY A 9 0.34 2.69 6.53
N GLY A 10 -0.32 3.27 7.54
CA GLY A 10 -1.51 2.68 8.13
C GLY A 10 -2.64 3.68 8.38
N GLY A 11 -2.51 4.92 7.88
CA GLY A 11 -3.51 5.95 8.10
C GLY A 11 -4.68 5.90 7.13
N GLY A 12 -5.64 6.82 7.33
CA GLY A 12 -6.84 6.88 6.51
C GLY A 12 -6.58 7.09 5.03
N LEU A 13 -5.59 7.92 4.69
CA LEU A 13 -5.23 8.16 3.29
C LEU A 13 -4.72 6.88 2.63
N GLY A 14 -3.88 6.11 3.33
CA GLY A 14 -3.39 4.84 2.81
C GLY A 14 -4.51 3.85 2.55
N HIS A 15 -5.49 3.79 3.43
CA HIS A 15 -6.67 2.94 3.24
C HIS A 15 -7.45 3.31 1.99
N VAL A 16 -7.69 4.61 1.78
CA VAL A 16 -8.45 5.09 0.62
C VAL A 16 -7.70 4.76 -0.68
N ILE A 17 -6.41 5.07 -0.73
CA ILE A 17 -5.60 4.81 -1.93
C ILE A 17 -5.53 3.31 -2.22
N ALA A 18 -5.31 2.49 -1.20
CA ALA A 18 -5.26 1.04 -1.37
C ALA A 18 -6.58 0.49 -1.90
N GLY A 19 -7.70 0.95 -1.35
CA GLY A 19 -9.01 0.52 -1.80
C GLY A 19 -9.31 0.92 -3.23
N VAL A 20 -9.00 2.15 -3.60
CA VAL A 20 -9.22 2.64 -4.97
C VAL A 20 -8.36 1.87 -5.96
N ALA A 21 -7.08 1.67 -5.66
CA ALA A 21 -6.17 0.94 -6.55
C ALA A 21 -6.60 -0.51 -6.71
N ALA A 22 -6.99 -1.17 -5.63
CA ALA A 22 -7.47 -2.55 -5.69
C ALA A 22 -8.77 -2.67 -6.50
N HIS A 23 -9.68 -1.72 -6.34
CA HIS A 23 -10.91 -1.68 -7.11
C HIS A 23 -10.64 -1.54 -8.61
N LYS A 24 -9.60 -0.82 -8.98
CA LYS A 24 -9.22 -0.62 -10.38
C LYS A 24 -8.45 -1.80 -10.99
N GLY A 25 -8.19 -2.84 -10.22
CA GLY A 25 -7.59 -4.06 -10.71
C GLY A 25 -6.09 -4.18 -10.51
N PHE A 26 -5.46 -3.25 -9.80
CA PHE A 26 -4.05 -3.38 -9.46
C PHE A 26 -3.86 -4.41 -8.33
N ASN A 27 -2.70 -5.05 -8.31
CA ASN A 27 -2.31 -5.90 -7.19
C ASN A 27 -1.75 -5.01 -6.09
N VAL A 28 -2.54 -4.83 -5.03
CA VAL A 28 -2.18 -3.92 -3.95
C VAL A 28 -1.71 -4.70 -2.72
N SER A 29 -0.53 -4.36 -2.24
CA SER A 29 -0.01 -4.84 -0.98
C SER A 29 0.16 -3.67 -0.03
N VAL A 30 0.10 -3.92 1.27
CA VAL A 30 0.27 -2.90 2.29
C VAL A 30 1.40 -3.28 3.22
N LEU A 31 2.34 -2.37 3.40
CA LEU A 31 3.40 -2.50 4.40
C LEU A 31 3.06 -1.57 5.56
N THR A 32 2.76 -2.14 6.71
CA THR A 32 2.34 -1.41 7.90
C THR A 32 2.89 -2.06 9.16
N ARG A 33 3.07 -1.28 10.21
CA ARG A 33 3.52 -1.81 11.51
C ARG A 33 2.41 -2.58 12.23
N HIS A 34 1.17 -2.37 11.81
CA HIS A 34 -0.01 -2.98 12.45
C HIS A 34 -0.90 -3.66 11.43
N PRO A 35 -0.40 -4.74 10.78
CA PRO A 35 -1.19 -5.44 9.75
C PRO A 35 -2.50 -6.01 10.29
N GLU A 36 -2.57 -6.29 11.59
CA GLU A 36 -3.79 -6.78 12.23
C GLU A 36 -4.94 -5.78 12.23
N GLN A 37 -4.64 -4.49 12.02
CA GLN A 37 -5.66 -3.44 11.95
C GLN A 37 -6.24 -3.28 10.55
N TRP A 38 -5.72 -4.01 9.58
CA TRP A 38 -6.17 -3.95 8.19
C TRP A 38 -7.05 -5.14 7.86
N ASN A 39 -8.14 -4.88 7.15
CA ASN A 39 -8.95 -5.93 6.56
C ASN A 39 -8.50 -6.12 5.11
N PRO A 40 -8.18 -7.34 4.68
CA PRO A 40 -7.77 -7.59 3.28
C PRO A 40 -8.83 -7.20 2.26
N SER A 41 -10.09 -7.13 2.69
CA SER A 41 -11.18 -6.67 1.85
C SER A 41 -11.62 -5.29 2.31
N LEU A 42 -11.40 -4.27 1.49
CA LEU A 42 -11.72 -2.88 1.83
C LEU A 42 -13.00 -2.42 1.19
N LEU A 43 -13.81 -1.70 1.97
CA LEU A 43 -15.02 -1.05 1.48
C LEU A 43 -14.80 0.46 1.54
N ILE A 44 -14.91 1.12 0.39
CA ILE A 44 -14.66 2.55 0.26
C ILE A 44 -15.95 3.25 -0.17
N GLU A 45 -16.28 4.34 0.49
CA GLU A 45 -17.42 5.18 0.14
C GLU A 45 -16.89 6.48 -0.45
N ASN A 46 -17.38 6.83 -1.65
CA ASN A 46 -16.99 8.09 -2.27
C ASN A 46 -17.90 9.24 -1.81
N CYS A 47 -17.61 10.47 -2.25
CA CYS A 47 -18.35 11.67 -1.85
C CYS A 47 -19.78 11.70 -2.38
N ARG A 48 -20.16 10.79 -3.29
CA ARG A 48 -21.52 10.68 -3.82
C ARG A 48 -22.35 9.63 -3.09
N GLY A 49 -21.78 9.02 -2.03
CA GLY A 49 -22.45 7.97 -1.30
C GLY A 49 -22.37 6.60 -1.91
N ASN A 50 -21.69 6.45 -3.05
CA ASN A 50 -21.48 5.15 -3.66
C ASN A 50 -20.35 4.40 -2.94
N THR A 51 -20.53 3.10 -2.73
CA THR A 51 -19.51 2.26 -2.15
C THR A 51 -18.92 1.32 -3.18
N PHE A 52 -17.63 1.03 -3.04
CA PHE A 52 -16.98 0.02 -3.86
C PHE A 52 -15.98 -0.74 -3.00
N SER A 53 -15.68 -1.96 -3.41
CA SER A 53 -14.79 -2.82 -2.65
C SER A 53 -13.55 -3.17 -3.45
N GLY A 54 -12.47 -3.44 -2.74
CA GLY A 54 -11.23 -3.93 -3.33
C GLY A 54 -10.59 -4.94 -2.40
N SER A 55 -9.91 -5.92 -2.95
CA SER A 55 -9.20 -6.93 -2.19
C SER A 55 -7.70 -6.66 -2.23
N LEU A 56 -7.05 -6.75 -1.07
CA LEU A 56 -5.61 -6.56 -0.97
C LEU A 56 -4.90 -7.91 -1.17
N ALA A 57 -3.79 -7.89 -1.90
CA ALA A 57 -3.00 -9.09 -2.14
C ALA A 57 -2.23 -9.54 -0.89
N CYS A 58 -1.73 -8.56 -0.12
CA CYS A 58 -0.94 -8.86 1.08
C CYS A 58 -0.96 -7.66 2.02
N VAL A 59 -1.02 -7.92 3.31
CA VAL A 59 -0.84 -6.90 4.35
C VAL A 59 0.17 -7.46 5.34
N THR A 60 1.30 -6.77 5.50
CA THR A 60 2.41 -7.29 6.29
C THR A 60 3.22 -6.17 6.94
N ALA A 61 3.97 -6.53 7.97
CA ALA A 61 4.96 -5.64 8.59
C ALA A 61 6.38 -5.91 8.07
N ASN A 62 6.55 -6.94 7.23
CA ASN A 62 7.87 -7.35 6.73
C ASN A 62 8.09 -6.82 5.31
N PRO A 63 9.00 -5.84 5.11
CA PRO A 63 9.23 -5.29 3.78
C PRO A 63 9.76 -6.30 2.78
N ALA A 64 10.45 -7.33 3.21
CA ALA A 64 10.98 -8.36 2.31
C ALA A 64 9.87 -9.13 1.59
N GLU A 65 8.66 -9.15 2.13
CA GLU A 65 7.53 -9.86 1.53
C GLU A 65 6.89 -9.09 0.37
N VAL A 66 7.00 -7.77 0.35
CA VAL A 66 6.24 -6.94 -0.60
C VAL A 66 7.11 -6.03 -1.45
N ILE A 67 8.16 -5.43 -0.90
CA ILE A 67 8.93 -4.41 -1.61
C ILE A 67 9.63 -4.96 -2.86
N PRO A 68 10.32 -6.12 -2.84
CA PRO A 68 11.01 -6.62 -4.03
C PRO A 68 10.09 -6.93 -5.22
N HIS A 69 8.82 -7.17 -4.93
CA HIS A 69 7.84 -7.54 -5.95
C HIS A 69 7.01 -6.36 -6.44
N SER A 70 7.22 -5.18 -5.86
CA SER A 70 6.42 -3.99 -6.17
C SER A 70 6.99 -3.24 -7.36
N ASP A 71 6.11 -2.81 -8.26
CA ASP A 71 6.46 -1.93 -9.36
C ASP A 71 6.41 -0.46 -8.92
N ILE A 72 5.49 -0.15 -8.02
CA ILE A 72 5.29 1.19 -7.47
C ILE A 72 5.19 1.07 -5.95
N VAL A 73 5.91 1.92 -5.23
CA VAL A 73 5.82 2.03 -3.79
C VAL A 73 5.35 3.44 -3.44
N LEU A 74 4.23 3.55 -2.75
CA LEU A 74 3.65 4.83 -2.34
C LEU A 74 3.81 5.00 -0.83
N LEU A 75 4.39 6.13 -0.42
CA LEU A 75 4.61 6.44 0.98
C LEU A 75 3.48 7.33 1.48
N CYS A 76 2.50 6.72 2.15
CA CYS A 76 1.33 7.41 2.71
C CYS A 76 1.56 7.65 4.20
N LEU A 77 2.55 8.48 4.51
CA LEU A 77 3.03 8.72 5.87
C LEU A 77 3.19 10.21 6.14
N PRO A 78 3.10 10.64 7.41
CA PRO A 78 3.49 12.00 7.77
C PRO A 78 4.97 12.26 7.43
N GLY A 79 5.30 13.52 7.12
CA GLY A 79 6.65 13.87 6.70
C GLY A 79 7.75 13.40 7.63
N PHE A 80 7.52 13.44 8.95
CA PHE A 80 8.51 13.00 9.94
C PHE A 80 8.77 11.49 9.90
N ALA A 81 7.87 10.70 9.33
CA ALA A 81 8.02 9.25 9.27
C ALA A 81 8.58 8.76 7.94
N ILE A 82 8.61 9.60 6.91
CA ILE A 82 9.01 9.19 5.55
C ILE A 82 10.47 8.74 5.51
N GLU A 83 11.37 9.51 6.13
CA GLU A 83 12.80 9.18 6.12
C GLU A 83 13.06 7.84 6.79
N GLU A 84 12.45 7.61 7.94
CA GLU A 84 12.60 6.34 8.65
C GLU A 84 12.10 5.17 7.81
N GLU A 85 10.96 5.33 7.16
CA GLU A 85 10.39 4.28 6.32
C GLU A 85 11.24 4.03 5.08
N LEU A 86 11.80 5.08 4.48
CA LEU A 86 12.72 4.92 3.34
C LEU A 86 13.94 4.09 3.72
N LEU A 87 14.51 4.34 4.90
CA LEU A 87 15.65 3.55 5.38
C LEU A 87 15.24 2.09 5.63
N HIS A 88 14.02 1.87 6.09
CA HIS A 88 13.51 0.53 6.37
C HIS A 88 13.32 -0.30 5.10
N ILE A 89 12.85 0.31 4.01
CA ILE A 89 12.56 -0.39 2.76
C ILE A 89 13.72 -0.38 1.77
N GLN A 90 14.70 0.51 1.93
CA GLN A 90 15.79 0.70 0.98
C GLN A 90 16.52 -0.60 0.58
N PRO A 91 16.85 -1.51 1.52
CA PRO A 91 17.54 -2.75 1.16
C PRO A 91 16.75 -3.67 0.22
N PHE A 92 15.44 -3.45 0.12
CA PHE A 92 14.56 -4.33 -0.66
C PHE A 92 14.11 -3.71 -1.98
N LEU A 93 14.44 -2.43 -2.22
CA LEU A 93 14.06 -1.75 -3.45
C LEU A 93 14.81 -2.31 -4.65
N GLN A 94 14.11 -2.44 -5.77
CA GLN A 94 14.69 -2.86 -7.05
C GLN A 94 14.88 -1.64 -7.94
N GLU A 95 15.77 -1.75 -8.95
CA GLU A 95 16.00 -0.65 -9.89
C GLU A 95 14.74 -0.24 -10.64
N LYS A 96 13.87 -1.20 -10.93
CA LYS A 96 12.62 -0.96 -11.64
C LYS A 96 11.53 -0.32 -10.80
N THR A 97 11.71 -0.25 -9.47
CA THR A 97 10.68 0.23 -8.56
C THR A 97 10.52 1.74 -8.65
N CYS A 98 9.29 2.19 -8.88
CA CYS A 98 8.96 3.61 -8.87
C CYS A 98 8.51 4.00 -7.47
N LEU A 99 9.13 5.04 -6.90
CA LEU A 99 8.88 5.48 -5.55
C LEU A 99 8.12 6.81 -5.58
N GLY A 100 7.01 6.85 -4.85
CA GLY A 100 6.19 8.06 -4.80
C GLY A 100 5.68 8.44 -3.43
#